data_f6d142bbdf6eb0cb399742a707f82cb9
#
_entry.id   f6d142bbdf6eb0cb399742a707f82cb9
#
_cell.length_a   1.000
_cell.length_b   1.000
_cell.length_c   1.000
_cell.angle_alpha   90.00
_cell.angle_beta   90.00
_cell.angle_gamma   90.00
#
_symmetry.space_group_name_H-M   'P 1'
#
loop_
_entity.id
_entity.type
_entity.pdbx_description
1 polymer ?
#
loop_
_entity_poly.entity_id
_entity_poly.type
_entity_poly.pdbx_seq_one_letter_code
_entity_poly.pdbx_strand_id
1 'polypeptide(L)'
;MTVNVKANITKQFKKYIYPFKCSNMFLETICIKKGIVQNIEAHLERMSNAGIHFGFYLPKLPNLLELVPAELQESKKVKCSVVYHKEILSITFSDYRPKRINSLKLVKTDIEYPFKFSERSVLNTLLQEKGDCDEILIVKNNFITDTSFSNVVFRKDDEFFTPDTYLLNGTKRQQLLREKKICETRITADDLIHFDTIHLINAMLDLEED
;
A
#
# COMPACT_ATOMS: atom_id res chain seq x y z
N MET A 1 9.21 -13.73 0.15
CA MET A 1 7.93 -14.50 0.29
C MET A 1 7.48 -14.90 -1.11
N THR A 2 7.50 -16.19 -1.43
CA THR A 2 7.05 -16.68 -2.74
C THR A 2 5.53 -16.79 -2.73
N VAL A 3 4.84 -16.07 -3.61
CA VAL A 3 3.37 -16.06 -3.67
C VAL A 3 2.91 -16.77 -4.93
N ASN A 4 2.04 -17.79 -4.77
CA ASN A 4 1.43 -18.49 -5.91
C ASN A 4 0.24 -17.70 -6.46
N VAL A 5 0.24 -17.39 -7.77
CA VAL A 5 -0.86 -16.70 -8.45
C VAL A 5 -1.80 -17.73 -9.08
N LYS A 6 -3.06 -17.74 -8.65
CA LYS A 6 -4.12 -18.58 -9.28
C LYS A 6 -4.90 -17.73 -10.27
N ALA A 7 -4.80 -18.04 -11.56
CA ALA A 7 -5.52 -17.37 -12.62
C ALA A 7 -6.94 -17.97 -12.80
N ASN A 8 -7.91 -17.43 -12.05
CA ASN A 8 -9.33 -17.60 -12.36
C ASN A 8 -9.93 -16.22 -12.61
N ILE A 9 -10.15 -15.87 -13.88
CA ILE A 9 -10.64 -14.55 -14.30
C ILE A 9 -12.17 -14.54 -14.20
N THR A 10 -12.71 -13.87 -13.18
CA THR A 10 -14.13 -13.56 -13.11
C THR A 10 -14.37 -12.17 -13.73
N LYS A 11 -15.09 -12.11 -14.85
CA LYS A 11 -15.49 -10.85 -15.50
C LYS A 11 -16.67 -10.25 -14.73
N GLN A 12 -16.44 -9.26 -13.87
CA GLN A 12 -17.47 -8.33 -13.41
C GLN A 12 -16.93 -6.90 -13.48
N PHE A 13 -17.46 -6.12 -14.41
CA PHE A 13 -17.16 -4.69 -14.49
C PHE A 13 -18.16 -3.95 -13.60
N LYS A 14 -17.75 -3.55 -12.40
CA LYS A 14 -18.47 -2.56 -11.59
C LYS A 14 -17.71 -1.24 -11.65
N LYS A 15 -18.32 -0.22 -12.25
CA LYS A 15 -17.77 1.14 -12.26
C LYS A 15 -18.00 1.75 -10.86
N TYR A 16 -16.96 1.81 -10.04
CA TYR A 16 -17.01 2.49 -8.76
C TYR A 16 -16.65 3.97 -8.94
N ILE A 17 -17.66 4.83 -8.94
CA ILE A 17 -17.46 6.27 -8.90
C ILE A 17 -17.46 6.66 -7.42
N TYR A 18 -16.36 7.17 -6.90
CA TYR A 18 -16.31 7.79 -5.57
C TYR A 18 -17.22 9.01 -5.58
N PRO A 19 -18.30 9.05 -4.78
CA PRO A 19 -19.00 10.30 -4.57
C PRO A 19 -18.04 11.22 -3.78
N PHE A 20 -17.72 12.39 -4.34
CA PHE A 20 -17.02 13.45 -3.63
C PHE A 20 -17.89 13.87 -2.42
N LYS A 21 -17.72 13.21 -1.28
CA LYS A 21 -18.28 13.66 0.00
C LYS A 21 -17.32 14.65 0.64
N CYS A 22 -17.85 15.76 1.16
CA CYS A 22 -17.11 16.86 1.80
C CYS A 22 -16.27 16.50 3.05
N SER A 23 -15.93 15.24 3.27
CA SER A 23 -15.14 14.78 4.42
C SER A 23 -14.21 13.63 4.05
N ASN A 24 -13.34 13.83 3.03
CA ASN A 24 -12.30 12.84 2.74
C ASN A 24 -11.27 12.88 3.86
N MET A 25 -11.30 11.91 4.76
CA MET A 25 -10.25 11.66 5.74
C MET A 25 -9.16 10.81 5.11
N PHE A 26 -7.92 11.12 5.42
CA PHE A 26 -6.73 10.42 4.93
C PHE A 26 -6.08 9.62 6.04
N LEU A 27 -5.34 8.60 5.66
CA LEU A 27 -4.63 7.71 6.55
C LEU A 27 -3.14 7.67 6.19
N GLU A 28 -2.26 7.92 7.15
CA GLU A 28 -0.89 7.49 7.04
C GLU A 28 -0.66 6.26 7.92
N THR A 29 0.18 5.35 7.42
CA THR A 29 0.66 4.19 8.17
C THR A 29 2.17 4.28 8.15
N ILE A 30 2.74 4.64 9.30
CA ILE A 30 4.16 4.95 9.44
C ILE A 30 4.81 3.85 10.27
N CYS A 31 5.92 3.32 9.78
CA CYS A 31 6.71 2.32 10.49
C CYS A 31 7.64 3.00 11.50
N ILE A 32 7.65 2.51 12.73
CA ILE A 32 8.69 2.81 13.71
C ILE A 32 9.42 1.49 13.98
N LYS A 33 10.72 1.46 13.67
CA LYS A 33 11.55 0.27 13.80
C LYS A 33 12.77 0.59 14.67
N LYS A 34 12.93 -0.11 15.79
CA LYS A 34 14.03 0.12 16.75
C LYS A 34 14.11 1.60 17.19
N GLY A 35 12.99 2.21 17.55
CA GLY A 35 12.93 3.60 17.99
C GLY A 35 13.19 4.65 16.90
N ILE A 36 13.16 4.29 15.62
CA ILE A 36 13.38 5.21 14.49
C ILE A 36 12.15 5.23 13.60
N VAL A 37 11.60 6.43 13.36
CA VAL A 37 10.52 6.64 12.38
C VAL A 37 11.09 6.46 10.99
N GLN A 38 10.50 5.57 10.20
CA GLN A 38 10.99 5.24 8.87
C GLN A 38 10.34 6.12 7.81
N ASN A 39 11.14 6.61 6.86
CA ASN A 39 10.73 7.27 5.61
C ASN A 39 9.70 8.40 5.80
N ILE A 40 9.87 9.20 6.88
CA ILE A 40 8.89 10.23 7.28
C ILE A 40 8.68 11.28 6.20
N GLU A 41 9.72 11.63 5.45
CA GLU A 41 9.67 12.63 4.40
C GLU A 41 8.68 12.25 3.29
N ALA A 42 8.68 10.98 2.86
CA ALA A 42 7.74 10.50 1.85
C ALA A 42 6.28 10.46 2.37
N HIS A 43 6.08 10.25 3.68
CA HIS A 43 4.77 10.36 4.29
C HIS A 43 4.28 11.81 4.29
N LEU A 44 5.14 12.76 4.69
CA LEU A 44 4.82 14.19 4.68
C LEU A 44 4.56 14.70 3.27
N GLU A 45 5.34 14.26 2.28
CA GLU A 45 5.12 14.59 0.87
C GLU A 45 3.74 14.09 0.39
N ARG A 46 3.35 12.85 0.70
CA ARG A 46 2.04 12.31 0.33
C ARG A 46 0.90 13.06 1.02
N MET A 47 1.05 13.40 2.30
CA MET A 47 0.10 14.23 3.03
C MET A 47 -0.03 15.63 2.39
N SER A 48 1.10 16.25 2.00
CA SER A 48 1.14 17.53 1.30
C SER A 48 0.42 17.48 -0.04
N ASN A 49 0.65 16.43 -0.83
CA ASN A 49 -0.03 16.22 -2.11
C ASN A 49 -1.55 16.09 -1.94
N ALA A 50 -2.01 15.41 -0.89
CA ALA A 50 -3.44 15.38 -0.54
C ALA A 50 -3.94 16.79 -0.16
N GLY A 51 -3.21 17.53 0.66
CA GLY A 51 -3.55 18.90 1.04
C GLY A 51 -3.68 19.83 -0.16
N ILE A 52 -2.73 19.78 -1.09
CA ILE A 52 -2.73 20.59 -2.32
C ILE A 52 -3.96 20.22 -3.17
N HIS A 53 -4.21 18.93 -3.40
CA HIS A 53 -5.31 18.47 -4.25
C HIS A 53 -6.70 18.81 -3.68
N PHE A 54 -6.88 18.67 -2.35
CA PHE A 54 -8.16 18.89 -1.68
C PHE A 54 -8.31 20.28 -1.05
N GLY A 55 -7.33 21.17 -1.25
CA GLY A 55 -7.41 22.58 -0.83
C GLY A 55 -7.34 22.76 0.70
N PHE A 56 -6.44 22.05 1.39
CA PHE A 56 -6.19 22.29 2.81
C PHE A 56 -4.69 22.34 3.13
N TYR A 57 -4.36 23.07 4.19
CA TYR A 57 -2.98 23.12 4.71
C TYR A 57 -2.65 21.84 5.47
N LEU A 58 -1.44 21.34 5.26
CA LEU A 58 -0.93 20.18 5.97
C LEU A 58 -0.91 20.43 7.49
N PRO A 59 -1.59 19.59 8.30
CA PRO A 59 -1.47 19.69 9.74
C PRO A 59 -0.06 19.26 10.19
N LYS A 60 0.48 19.98 11.20
CA LYS A 60 1.78 19.65 11.77
C LYS A 60 1.71 18.31 12.51
N LEU A 61 2.53 17.36 12.09
CA LEU A 61 2.71 16.11 12.84
C LEU A 61 3.48 16.40 14.14
N PRO A 62 3.02 15.85 15.28
CA PRO A 62 3.80 15.89 16.52
C PRO A 62 5.02 14.96 16.42
N ASN A 63 5.88 15.00 17.43
CA ASN A 63 6.93 14.01 17.56
C ASN A 63 6.33 12.63 17.87
N LEU A 64 6.29 11.76 16.86
CA LEU A 64 5.64 10.45 16.98
C LEU A 64 6.32 9.55 18.00
N LEU A 65 7.64 9.69 18.22
CA LEU A 65 8.38 8.85 19.17
C LEU A 65 7.98 9.14 20.62
N GLU A 66 7.67 10.39 20.95
CA GLU A 66 7.21 10.78 22.29
C GLU A 66 5.80 10.25 22.62
N LEU A 67 5.04 9.88 21.59
CA LEU A 67 3.68 9.37 21.73
C LEU A 67 3.59 7.84 21.73
N VAL A 68 4.70 7.13 21.49
CA VAL A 68 4.71 5.66 21.51
C VAL A 68 4.42 5.17 22.94
N PRO A 69 3.36 4.35 23.14
CA PRO A 69 3.06 3.80 24.45
C PRO A 69 4.24 2.97 25.02
N ALA A 70 4.42 3.03 26.35
CA ALA A 70 5.55 2.38 27.02
C ALA A 70 5.62 0.87 26.72
N GLU A 71 4.48 0.19 26.64
CA GLU A 71 4.35 -1.22 26.31
C GLU A 71 4.81 -1.59 24.88
N LEU A 72 4.95 -0.60 24.00
CA LEU A 72 5.38 -0.80 22.61
C LEU A 72 6.83 -0.39 22.35
N GLN A 73 7.52 0.20 23.31
CA GLN A 73 8.88 0.72 23.12
C GLN A 73 9.89 -0.39 22.79
N GLU A 74 9.68 -1.59 23.34
CA GLU A 74 10.51 -2.78 23.07
C GLU A 74 10.06 -3.58 21.84
N SER A 75 8.99 -3.16 21.17
CA SER A 75 8.50 -3.84 19.96
C SER A 75 9.49 -3.69 18.80
N LYS A 76 9.76 -4.79 18.10
CA LYS A 76 10.67 -4.80 16.95
C LYS A 76 10.19 -3.84 15.83
N LYS A 77 8.87 -3.75 15.65
CA LYS A 77 8.23 -2.94 14.63
C LYS A 77 6.86 -2.44 15.13
N VAL A 78 6.72 -1.14 15.26
CA VAL A 78 5.48 -0.48 15.68
C VAL A 78 4.81 0.16 14.46
N LYS A 79 3.53 -0.11 14.29
CA LYS A 79 2.68 0.55 13.31
C LYS A 79 2.05 1.78 13.95
N CYS A 80 2.42 2.96 13.45
CA CYS A 80 1.76 4.23 13.77
C CYS A 80 0.75 4.54 12.66
N SER A 81 -0.53 4.68 13.03
CA SER A 81 -1.60 5.06 12.11
C SER A 81 -2.06 6.48 12.44
N VAL A 82 -2.00 7.37 11.46
CA VAL A 82 -2.39 8.78 11.58
C VAL A 82 -3.57 9.04 10.67
N VAL A 83 -4.74 9.36 11.23
CA VAL A 83 -5.90 9.81 10.48
C VAL A 83 -5.93 11.34 10.52
N TYR A 84 -6.08 11.96 9.36
CA TYR A 84 -6.00 13.40 9.21
C TYR A 84 -6.89 13.95 8.09
N HIS A 85 -7.16 15.23 8.16
CA HIS A 85 -7.63 16.13 7.12
C HIS A 85 -6.97 17.49 7.31
N LYS A 86 -7.70 18.55 7.68
CA LYS A 86 -7.15 19.87 8.04
C LYS A 86 -6.40 19.86 9.38
N GLU A 87 -6.66 18.85 10.18
CA GLU A 87 -6.05 18.61 11.49
C GLU A 87 -5.76 17.11 11.66
N ILE A 88 -4.95 16.76 12.65
CA ILE A 88 -4.75 15.37 13.06
C ILE A 88 -5.98 14.95 13.87
N LEU A 89 -6.70 13.95 13.37
CA LEU A 89 -7.92 13.44 14.00
C LEU A 89 -7.63 12.31 15.00
N SER A 90 -6.65 11.47 14.68
CA SER A 90 -6.18 10.44 15.61
C SER A 90 -4.78 9.97 15.26
N ILE A 91 -4.03 9.56 16.30
CA ILE A 91 -2.77 8.82 16.17
C ILE A 91 -2.90 7.58 17.05
N THR A 92 -2.69 6.41 16.46
CA THR A 92 -2.75 5.13 17.18
C THR A 92 -1.50 4.31 16.90
N PHE A 93 -1.11 3.48 17.88
CA PHE A 93 0.06 2.63 17.79
C PHE A 93 -0.31 1.18 18.05
N SER A 94 0.35 0.26 17.38
CA SER A 94 0.20 -1.17 17.66
C SER A 94 1.49 -1.93 17.31
N ASP A 95 1.76 -3.01 17.99
CA ASP A 95 2.76 -3.98 17.57
C ASP A 95 2.38 -4.52 16.19
N TYR A 96 3.36 -4.60 15.28
CA TYR A 96 3.09 -5.04 13.92
C TYR A 96 3.66 -6.43 13.67
N ARG A 97 2.76 -7.31 13.29
CA ARG A 97 3.11 -8.65 12.81
C ARG A 97 2.61 -8.81 11.38
N PRO A 98 3.49 -9.10 10.41
CA PRO A 98 3.08 -9.27 9.03
C PRO A 98 2.14 -10.47 8.91
N LYS A 99 1.07 -10.30 8.14
CA LYS A 99 0.24 -11.41 7.72
C LYS A 99 0.97 -12.18 6.61
N ARG A 100 1.04 -13.49 6.72
CA ARG A 100 1.58 -14.33 5.66
C ARG A 100 0.58 -14.39 4.51
N ILE A 101 1.04 -14.10 3.29
CA ILE A 101 0.27 -14.16 2.05
C ILE A 101 0.96 -15.18 1.13
N ASN A 102 0.31 -16.29 0.84
CA ASN A 102 0.86 -17.37 0.01
C ASN A 102 0.16 -17.47 -1.35
N SER A 103 -1.01 -16.83 -1.50
CA SER A 103 -1.79 -16.92 -2.72
C SER A 103 -2.49 -15.60 -3.05
N LEU A 104 -2.48 -15.24 -4.33
CA LEU A 104 -3.14 -14.07 -4.88
C LEU A 104 -4.16 -14.47 -5.94
N LYS A 105 -5.31 -13.82 -5.94
CA LYS A 105 -6.30 -13.93 -7.01
C LYS A 105 -6.27 -12.67 -7.87
N LEU A 106 -6.19 -12.84 -9.18
CA LEU A 106 -6.34 -11.73 -10.13
C LEU A 106 -7.79 -11.23 -10.11
N VAL A 107 -7.97 -9.93 -9.86
CA VAL A 107 -9.28 -9.26 -9.87
C VAL A 107 -9.21 -8.06 -10.81
N LYS A 108 -10.05 -8.08 -11.86
CA LYS A 108 -10.15 -6.98 -12.83
C LYS A 108 -11.13 -5.93 -12.36
N THR A 109 -10.71 -4.65 -12.38
CA THR A 109 -11.54 -3.53 -11.95
C THR A 109 -11.08 -2.22 -12.58
N ASP A 110 -11.97 -1.23 -12.65
CA ASP A 110 -11.68 0.14 -13.09
C ASP A 110 -11.62 1.12 -11.91
N ILE A 111 -11.40 0.62 -10.69
CA ILE A 111 -11.33 1.45 -9.48
C ILE A 111 -10.25 2.52 -9.60
N GLU A 112 -10.54 3.70 -9.06
CA GLU A 112 -9.58 4.77 -8.79
C GLU A 112 -9.30 4.87 -7.30
N TYR A 113 -8.02 4.88 -6.91
CA TYR A 113 -7.59 5.04 -5.51
C TYR A 113 -6.29 5.85 -5.43
N PRO A 114 -6.28 7.12 -5.95
CA PRO A 114 -5.05 7.90 -6.09
C PRO A 114 -4.55 8.48 -4.76
N PHE A 115 -5.40 8.51 -3.71
CA PHE A 115 -5.07 8.98 -2.38
C PHE A 115 -5.33 7.91 -1.33
N LYS A 116 -4.54 7.91 -0.26
CA LYS A 116 -4.68 6.97 0.84
C LYS A 116 -5.81 7.42 1.78
N PHE A 117 -7.06 7.16 1.37
CA PHE A 117 -8.23 7.44 2.19
C PHE A 117 -8.28 6.54 3.42
N SER A 118 -8.81 7.07 4.55
CA SER A 118 -9.12 6.26 5.73
C SER A 118 -10.30 5.33 5.49
N GLU A 119 -11.26 5.76 4.66
CA GLU A 119 -12.38 4.94 4.17
C GLU A 119 -11.88 3.97 3.07
N ARG A 120 -12.03 2.68 3.33
CA ARG A 120 -11.50 1.61 2.47
C ARG A 120 -12.58 0.65 1.96
N SER A 121 -13.85 1.02 2.04
CA SER A 121 -14.99 0.16 1.65
C SER A 121 -14.83 -0.43 0.26
N VAL A 122 -14.35 0.36 -0.71
CA VAL A 122 -14.15 -0.10 -2.08
C VAL A 122 -13.07 -1.19 -2.16
N LEU A 123 -11.92 -0.99 -1.53
CA LEU A 123 -10.86 -2.01 -1.47
C LEU A 123 -11.32 -3.25 -0.69
N ASN A 124 -12.07 -3.04 0.40
CA ASN A 124 -12.62 -4.14 1.20
C ASN A 124 -13.66 -4.95 0.41
N THR A 125 -14.47 -4.28 -0.43
CA THR A 125 -15.42 -4.97 -1.32
C THR A 125 -14.68 -5.79 -2.38
N LEU A 126 -13.63 -5.24 -3.00
CA LEU A 126 -12.81 -6.01 -3.95
C LEU A 126 -12.13 -7.20 -3.27
N LEU A 127 -11.67 -7.04 -2.04
CA LEU A 127 -11.03 -8.12 -1.29
C LEU A 127 -11.97 -9.31 -1.06
N GLN A 128 -13.30 -9.13 -1.04
CA GLN A 128 -14.25 -10.24 -0.95
C GLN A 128 -14.20 -11.17 -2.19
N GLU A 129 -13.70 -10.66 -3.31
CA GLU A 129 -13.54 -11.45 -4.54
C GLU A 129 -12.35 -12.42 -4.49
N LYS A 130 -11.53 -12.41 -3.44
CA LYS A 130 -10.34 -13.26 -3.31
C LYS A 130 -10.65 -14.77 -3.30
N GLY A 131 -11.86 -15.17 -2.96
CA GLY A 131 -12.23 -16.58 -2.79
C GLY A 131 -11.35 -17.25 -1.74
N ASP A 132 -10.77 -18.42 -2.08
CA ASP A 132 -9.88 -19.20 -1.20
C ASP A 132 -8.42 -18.67 -1.17
N CYS A 133 -8.11 -17.60 -1.91
CA CYS A 133 -6.78 -16.97 -1.85
C CYS A 133 -6.65 -16.08 -0.62
N ASP A 134 -5.41 -15.79 -0.23
CA ASP A 134 -5.14 -14.94 0.93
C ASP A 134 -5.42 -13.47 0.64
N GLU A 135 -5.16 -13.04 -0.63
CA GLU A 135 -5.24 -11.64 -1.04
C GLU A 135 -5.58 -11.55 -2.54
N ILE A 136 -5.86 -10.35 -3.03
CA ILE A 136 -6.10 -10.04 -4.44
C ILE A 136 -4.89 -9.35 -5.08
N LEU A 137 -4.70 -9.60 -6.37
CA LEU A 137 -3.82 -8.82 -7.23
C LEU A 137 -4.68 -8.10 -8.26
N ILE A 138 -4.69 -6.78 -8.18
CA ILE A 138 -5.62 -5.95 -8.93
C ILE A 138 -5.08 -5.70 -10.34
N VAL A 139 -5.96 -5.91 -11.32
CA VAL A 139 -5.70 -5.67 -12.75
C VAL A 139 -6.60 -4.55 -13.23
N LYS A 140 -6.01 -3.45 -13.68
CA LYS A 140 -6.71 -2.31 -14.25
C LYS A 140 -6.24 -2.07 -15.69
N ASN A 141 -7.19 -1.93 -16.63
CA ASN A 141 -6.87 -1.76 -18.04
C ASN A 141 -5.90 -2.84 -18.58
N ASN A 142 -6.06 -4.08 -18.13
CA ASN A 142 -5.21 -5.23 -18.45
C ASN A 142 -3.78 -5.20 -17.85
N PHE A 143 -3.44 -4.21 -17.01
CA PHE A 143 -2.15 -4.09 -16.35
C PHE A 143 -2.25 -4.40 -14.85
N ILE A 144 -1.22 -5.02 -14.31
CA ILE A 144 -1.08 -5.24 -12.88
C ILE A 144 -0.88 -3.90 -12.17
N THR A 145 -1.53 -3.73 -11.00
CA THR A 145 -1.39 -2.52 -10.19
C THR A 145 -0.91 -2.87 -8.77
N ASP A 146 -1.84 -3.05 -7.84
CA ASP A 146 -1.59 -3.22 -6.41
C ASP A 146 -2.32 -4.45 -5.86
N THR A 147 -2.09 -4.78 -4.60
CA THR A 147 -3.03 -5.58 -3.81
C THR A 147 -4.03 -4.67 -3.09
N SER A 148 -4.88 -5.22 -2.22
CA SER A 148 -5.77 -4.38 -1.43
C SER A 148 -5.04 -3.46 -0.45
N PHE A 149 -3.77 -3.73 -0.09
CA PHE A 149 -3.05 -3.00 0.97
C PHE A 149 -1.56 -2.73 0.69
N SER A 150 -1.01 -3.21 -0.42
CA SER A 150 0.41 -3.09 -0.76
C SER A 150 0.64 -2.86 -2.24
N ASN A 151 1.75 -2.22 -2.61
CA ASN A 151 2.29 -2.34 -3.94
C ASN A 151 2.96 -3.71 -4.11
N VAL A 152 3.28 -4.08 -5.34
CA VAL A 152 3.92 -5.35 -5.67
C VAL A 152 5.26 -5.12 -6.35
N VAL A 153 6.19 -6.03 -6.08
CA VAL A 153 7.48 -6.12 -6.76
C VAL A 153 7.64 -7.54 -7.27
N PHE A 154 8.02 -7.66 -8.51
CA PHE A 154 8.29 -8.91 -9.20
C PHE A 154 9.79 -9.10 -9.32
N ARG A 155 10.26 -10.29 -9.01
CA ARG A 155 11.67 -10.66 -9.23
C ARG A 155 11.78 -11.50 -10.49
N LYS A 156 12.80 -11.18 -11.30
CA LYS A 156 13.24 -12.00 -12.41
C LYS A 156 14.77 -12.05 -12.35
N ASP A 157 15.31 -13.23 -12.19
CA ASP A 157 16.73 -13.43 -11.92
C ASP A 157 17.16 -12.63 -10.68
N ASP A 158 18.11 -11.71 -10.82
CA ASP A 158 18.59 -10.83 -9.75
C ASP A 158 17.99 -9.40 -9.81
N GLU A 159 17.04 -9.18 -10.71
CA GLU A 159 16.42 -7.86 -10.91
C GLU A 159 15.01 -7.81 -10.29
N PHE A 160 14.63 -6.61 -9.82
CA PHE A 160 13.34 -6.35 -9.20
C PHE A 160 12.58 -5.29 -9.98
N PHE A 161 11.33 -5.62 -10.32
CA PHE A 161 10.44 -4.78 -11.12
C PHE A 161 9.15 -4.46 -10.37
N THR A 162 8.67 -3.24 -10.50
CA THR A 162 7.33 -2.86 -10.01
C THR A 162 6.50 -2.32 -11.16
N PRO A 163 5.18 -2.56 -11.19
CA PRO A 163 4.33 -2.00 -12.22
C PRO A 163 4.46 -0.47 -12.31
N ASP A 164 4.55 0.06 -13.51
CA ASP A 164 4.45 1.50 -13.79
C ASP A 164 3.00 2.01 -13.60
N THR A 165 2.04 1.10 -13.56
CA THR A 165 0.64 1.31 -13.22
C THR A 165 0.41 0.96 -11.76
N TYR A 166 -0.10 1.89 -10.96
CA TYR A 166 -0.45 1.68 -9.55
C TYR A 166 -1.79 2.35 -9.24
N LEU A 167 -2.49 1.88 -8.22
CA LEU A 167 -3.65 2.58 -7.66
C LEU A 167 -3.19 3.66 -6.69
N LEU A 168 -2.26 3.30 -5.80
CA LEU A 168 -1.66 4.22 -4.84
C LEU A 168 -0.14 4.24 -4.99
N ASN A 169 0.44 5.43 -5.18
CA ASN A 169 1.90 5.57 -5.16
C ASN A 169 2.44 5.45 -3.73
N GLY A 170 2.78 4.22 -3.34
CA GLY A 170 3.20 3.89 -1.98
C GLY A 170 4.54 4.49 -1.59
N THR A 171 4.68 4.92 -0.33
CA THR A 171 5.92 5.53 0.19
C THR A 171 7.12 4.59 0.13
N LYS A 172 6.93 3.28 0.38
CA LYS A 172 7.98 2.27 0.24
C LYS A 172 8.38 2.08 -1.22
N ARG A 173 7.41 2.01 -2.15
CA ARG A 173 7.67 1.92 -3.59
C ARG A 173 8.52 3.09 -4.06
N GLN A 174 8.15 4.32 -3.72
CA GLN A 174 8.92 5.52 -4.05
C GLN A 174 10.34 5.49 -3.48
N GLN A 175 10.50 5.03 -2.23
CA GLN A 175 11.80 4.88 -1.59
C GLN A 175 12.69 3.92 -2.39
N LEU A 176 12.20 2.71 -2.70
CA LEU A 176 12.97 1.69 -3.42
C LEU A 176 13.34 2.11 -4.84
N LEU A 177 12.47 2.88 -5.52
CA LEU A 177 12.77 3.49 -6.82
C LEU A 177 13.89 4.55 -6.71
N ARG A 178 13.83 5.45 -5.72
CA ARG A 178 14.89 6.44 -5.47
C ARG A 178 16.24 5.77 -5.14
N GLU A 179 16.18 4.67 -4.38
CA GLU A 179 17.35 3.87 -4.03
C GLU A 179 17.84 2.97 -5.19
N LYS A 180 17.14 2.98 -6.34
CA LYS A 180 17.41 2.14 -7.51
C LYS A 180 17.45 0.64 -7.19
N LYS A 181 16.69 0.22 -6.18
CA LYS A 181 16.53 -1.20 -5.80
C LYS A 181 15.47 -1.91 -6.62
N ILE A 182 14.56 -1.18 -7.25
CA ILE A 182 13.54 -1.68 -8.15
C ILE A 182 13.44 -0.78 -9.39
N CYS A 183 13.00 -1.33 -10.51
CA CYS A 183 12.73 -0.61 -11.75
C CYS A 183 11.23 -0.65 -12.08
N GLU A 184 10.69 0.45 -12.64
CA GLU A 184 9.32 0.46 -13.16
C GLU A 184 9.27 -0.23 -14.53
N THR A 185 8.23 -1.05 -14.72
CA THR A 185 7.95 -1.65 -16.02
C THR A 185 6.45 -1.90 -16.19
N ARG A 186 5.99 -1.96 -17.44
CA ARG A 186 4.62 -2.33 -17.75
C ARG A 186 4.45 -3.85 -17.59
N ILE A 187 3.50 -4.29 -16.76
CA ILE A 187 3.26 -5.71 -16.46
C ILE A 187 1.80 -6.04 -16.69
N THR A 188 1.53 -7.02 -17.54
CA THR A 188 0.20 -7.58 -17.74
C THR A 188 0.00 -8.84 -16.90
N ALA A 189 -1.23 -9.37 -16.87
CA ALA A 189 -1.50 -10.65 -16.22
C ALA A 189 -0.78 -11.82 -16.91
N ASP A 190 -0.57 -11.72 -18.21
CA ASP A 190 0.09 -12.79 -18.99
C ASP A 190 1.61 -12.79 -18.76
N ASP A 191 2.20 -11.65 -18.40
CA ASP A 191 3.64 -11.53 -18.10
C ASP A 191 4.04 -12.22 -16.78
N LEU A 192 3.07 -12.52 -15.91
CA LEU A 192 3.36 -13.08 -14.58
C LEU A 192 4.13 -14.41 -14.63
N ILE A 193 4.00 -15.18 -15.71
CA ILE A 193 4.72 -16.44 -15.91
C ILE A 193 6.24 -16.25 -16.13
N HIS A 194 6.67 -15.02 -16.41
CA HIS A 194 8.06 -14.67 -16.68
C HIS A 194 8.83 -14.21 -15.45
N PHE A 195 8.17 -14.15 -14.29
CA PHE A 195 8.76 -13.75 -13.02
C PHE A 195 8.87 -14.92 -12.05
N ASP A 196 9.95 -14.92 -11.28
CA ASP A 196 10.25 -16.00 -10.34
C ASP A 196 9.41 -15.90 -9.06
N THR A 197 9.29 -14.69 -8.54
CA THR A 197 8.60 -14.40 -7.27
C THR A 197 7.87 -13.06 -7.30
N ILE A 198 6.89 -12.93 -6.40
CA ILE A 198 6.16 -11.69 -6.13
C ILE A 198 6.39 -11.31 -4.67
N HIS A 199 6.80 -10.07 -4.43
CA HIS A 199 6.97 -9.48 -3.12
C HIS A 199 5.92 -8.40 -2.89
N LEU A 200 5.37 -8.35 -1.69
CA LEU A 200 4.43 -7.31 -1.26
C LEU A 200 5.17 -6.26 -0.47
N ILE A 201 5.07 -5.01 -0.86
CA ILE A 201 5.78 -3.90 -0.21
C ILE A 201 4.83 -2.79 0.23
N ASN A 202 5.04 -2.28 1.43
CA ASN A 202 4.42 -1.05 1.94
C ASN A 202 5.27 -0.49 3.09
N ALA A 203 4.82 0.56 3.77
CA ALA A 203 5.60 1.14 4.88
C ALA A 203 5.95 0.14 5.99
N MET A 204 5.18 -0.95 6.14
CA MET A 204 5.37 -1.99 7.16
C MET A 204 6.04 -3.26 6.62
N LEU A 205 6.15 -3.42 5.29
CA LEU A 205 6.72 -4.58 4.60
C LEU A 205 7.90 -4.14 3.74
N ASP A 206 9.07 -4.64 4.06
CA ASP A 206 10.28 -4.42 3.26
C ASP A 206 10.43 -5.49 2.17
N LEU A 207 11.21 -5.16 1.13
CA LEU A 207 11.52 -6.08 0.02
C LEU A 207 12.34 -7.30 0.49
N GLU A 208 13.17 -7.12 1.51
CA GLU A 208 14.14 -8.11 2.02
C GLU A 208 13.67 -8.83 3.29
N GLU A 209 12.45 -8.54 3.78
CA GLU A 209 11.89 -9.22 4.95
C GLU A 209 11.05 -10.43 4.50
N ASP A 210 11.64 -11.62 4.61
CA ASP A 210 10.94 -12.92 4.51
C ASP A 210 10.16 -13.26 5.78
#